data_e104735c1de3d306b606f69320dec3a2
#
_entry.id   e104735c1de3d306b606f69320dec3a2
#
_cell.length_a   1.000
_cell.length_b   1.000
_cell.length_c   1.000
_cell.angle_alpha   90.00
_cell.angle_beta   90.00
_cell.angle_gamma   90.00
#
_symmetry.space_group_name_H-M   'P 1'
#
loop_
_entity.id
_entity.type
_entity.pdbx_description
1 polymer ?
#
loop_
_entity_poly.entity_id
_entity_poly.type
_entity_poly.pdbx_seq_one_letter_code
_entity_poly.pdbx_strand_id
1 'polypeptide(L)'
;MASTIGMTGALYALRRATFRPSPPETILDDMLIPMQAVLVGYRASFDTRAIAYDLPSTSMQQEKRRKIRTLAGNFQLIQLCPALIDSCRNPAFLGFFSHKVCRLLTPVALLVMLPSCEYWRAKPAKSAPLRAYA
;
A
#
# COMPACT_ATOMS: atom_id res chain seq x y z
N MET A 1 5.41 -19.86 4.36
CA MET A 1 5.75 -18.75 3.46
C MET A 1 4.54 -17.84 3.38
N ALA A 2 4.71 -16.54 3.59
CA ALA A 2 3.65 -15.55 3.48
C ALA A 2 3.22 -15.40 2.00
N SER A 3 1.93 -15.18 1.77
CA SER A 3 1.40 -14.84 0.44
C SER A 3 1.86 -13.42 0.06
N THR A 4 2.16 -13.17 -1.21
CA THR A 4 2.39 -11.80 -1.70
C THR A 4 1.08 -11.01 -1.65
N ILE A 5 1.15 -9.70 -1.33
CA ILE A 5 -0.01 -8.85 -1.04
C ILE A 5 -0.65 -8.26 -2.30
N GLY A 6 -0.17 -8.58 -3.44
CA GLY A 6 -0.68 -8.09 -4.72
C GLY A 6 0.18 -8.57 -5.86
N MET A 7 -0.35 -8.46 -7.04
CA MET A 7 0.35 -8.77 -8.28
C MET A 7 0.86 -7.50 -8.93
N THR A 8 1.89 -7.64 -9.74
CA THR A 8 2.28 -6.56 -10.64
C THR A 8 1.26 -6.52 -11.78
N GLY A 9 0.71 -5.35 -12.08
CA GLY A 9 -0.23 -5.21 -13.20
C GLY A 9 0.37 -5.55 -14.57
N ALA A 10 1.70 -5.71 -14.65
CA ALA A 10 2.40 -6.02 -15.89
C ALA A 10 2.23 -7.49 -16.33
N LEU A 11 2.33 -8.44 -15.39
CA LEU A 11 2.21 -9.87 -15.70
C LEU A 11 1.83 -10.65 -14.45
N TYR A 12 0.75 -11.41 -14.53
CA TYR A 12 0.43 -12.44 -13.53
C TYR A 12 -0.37 -13.59 -14.16
N ALA A 13 -0.30 -14.75 -13.56
CA ALA A 13 -1.09 -15.91 -13.93
C ALA A 13 -2.04 -16.26 -12.78
N LEU A 14 -3.29 -16.52 -13.12
CA LEU A 14 -4.33 -16.90 -12.17
C LEU A 14 -5.00 -18.20 -12.60
N ARG A 15 -5.31 -19.07 -11.66
CA ARG A 15 -6.11 -20.26 -11.93
C ARG A 15 -7.52 -19.85 -12.37
N ARG A 16 -7.96 -20.27 -13.54
CA ARG A 16 -9.26 -19.89 -14.11
C ARG A 16 -10.45 -20.13 -13.14
N ALA A 17 -10.42 -21.18 -12.38
CA ALA A 17 -11.47 -21.49 -11.39
C ALA A 17 -11.57 -20.47 -10.24
N THR A 18 -10.52 -19.68 -10.00
CA THR A 18 -10.50 -18.63 -8.96
C THR A 18 -10.79 -17.25 -9.51
N PHE A 19 -10.87 -17.11 -10.83
CA PHE A 19 -11.15 -15.84 -11.47
C PHE A 19 -12.59 -15.41 -11.19
N ARG A 20 -12.73 -14.22 -10.61
CA ARG A 20 -13.99 -13.52 -10.45
C ARG A 20 -13.87 -12.18 -11.15
N PRO A 21 -14.77 -11.84 -12.08
CA PRO A 21 -14.73 -10.56 -12.75
C PRO A 21 -14.89 -9.43 -11.74
N SER A 22 -14.09 -8.40 -11.90
CA SER A 22 -14.22 -7.15 -11.14
C SER A 22 -15.31 -6.26 -11.77
N PRO A 23 -15.93 -5.36 -10.99
CA PRO A 23 -16.78 -4.31 -11.55
C PRO A 23 -16.04 -3.50 -12.62
N PRO A 24 -16.72 -3.04 -13.69
CA PRO A 24 -16.08 -2.35 -14.83
C PRO A 24 -15.26 -1.11 -14.44
N GLU A 25 -15.66 -0.45 -13.35
CA GLU A 25 -15.02 0.80 -12.87
C GLU A 25 -13.90 0.56 -11.84
N THR A 26 -13.43 -0.69 -11.70
CA THR A 26 -12.38 -1.01 -10.74
C THR A 26 -11.05 -0.41 -11.19
N ILE A 27 -10.46 0.41 -10.34
CA ILE A 27 -9.18 1.09 -10.63
C ILE A 27 -7.98 0.15 -10.46
N LEU A 28 -8.05 -0.76 -9.48
CA LEU A 28 -6.99 -1.71 -9.11
C LEU A 28 -7.51 -3.15 -9.23
N ASP A 29 -7.84 -3.56 -10.42
CA ASP A 29 -8.24 -4.92 -10.75
C ASP A 29 -7.09 -5.92 -10.55
N ASP A 30 -5.86 -5.50 -10.82
CA ASP A 30 -4.62 -6.23 -10.57
C ASP A 30 -4.40 -6.57 -9.08
N MET A 31 -5.05 -5.86 -8.19
CA MET A 31 -5.08 -6.15 -6.75
C MET A 31 -6.33 -6.92 -6.34
N LEU A 32 -7.50 -6.51 -6.80
CA LEU A 32 -8.78 -7.08 -6.36
C LEU A 32 -8.88 -8.55 -6.74
N ILE A 33 -8.60 -8.89 -7.99
CA ILE A 33 -8.75 -10.25 -8.51
C ILE A 33 -7.84 -11.25 -7.78
N PRO A 34 -6.51 -11.02 -7.62
CA PRO A 34 -5.67 -11.93 -6.86
C PRO A 34 -6.01 -12.02 -5.39
N MET A 35 -6.41 -10.89 -4.76
CA MET A 35 -6.77 -10.89 -3.35
C MET A 35 -8.06 -11.67 -3.07
N GLN A 36 -9.02 -11.69 -4.00
CA GLN A 36 -10.18 -12.55 -3.90
C GLN A 36 -9.80 -14.05 -3.90
N ALA A 37 -8.79 -14.44 -4.69
CA ALA A 37 -8.27 -15.79 -4.65
C ALA A 37 -7.58 -16.12 -3.31
N VAL A 38 -6.84 -15.16 -2.73
CA VAL A 38 -6.21 -15.33 -1.42
C VAL A 38 -7.25 -15.49 -0.30
N LEU A 39 -8.34 -14.73 -0.34
CA LEU A 39 -9.45 -14.84 0.63
C LEU A 39 -10.15 -16.21 0.59
N VAL A 40 -10.12 -16.90 -0.54
CA VAL A 40 -10.67 -18.28 -0.71
C VAL A 40 -9.65 -19.36 -0.32
N GLY A 41 -8.46 -18.95 0.17
CA GLY A 41 -7.43 -19.87 0.67
C GLY A 41 -6.32 -20.22 -0.32
N TYR A 42 -6.30 -19.62 -1.51
CA TYR A 42 -5.18 -19.76 -2.43
C TYR A 42 -4.02 -18.87 -2.01
N ARG A 43 -2.81 -19.19 -2.48
CA ARG A 43 -1.61 -18.41 -2.22
C ARG A 43 -1.13 -17.72 -3.49
N ALA A 44 -0.78 -16.46 -3.36
CA ALA A 44 -0.05 -15.73 -4.38
C ALA A 44 1.46 -15.88 -4.12
N SER A 45 2.21 -16.29 -5.12
CA SER A 45 3.65 -16.43 -5.06
C SER A 45 4.31 -15.67 -6.21
N PHE A 46 5.53 -15.22 -5.97
CA PHE A 46 6.36 -14.57 -6.97
C PHE A 46 7.29 -15.61 -7.62
N ASP A 47 7.32 -15.63 -8.95
CA ASP A 47 8.29 -16.46 -9.72
C ASP A 47 9.35 -15.55 -10.34
N THR A 48 10.59 -15.68 -9.90
CA THR A 48 11.72 -14.88 -10.38
C THR A 48 12.11 -15.16 -11.83
N ARG A 49 11.60 -16.24 -12.43
CA ARG A 49 11.82 -16.57 -13.84
C ARG A 49 10.87 -15.84 -14.78
N ALA A 50 9.74 -15.33 -14.25
CA ALA A 50 8.79 -14.57 -15.02
C ALA A 50 9.24 -13.09 -15.08
N ILE A 51 9.75 -12.68 -16.22
CA ILE A 51 10.28 -11.33 -16.43
C ILE A 51 9.32 -10.59 -17.36
N ALA A 52 8.87 -9.42 -16.95
CA ALA A 52 8.10 -8.48 -17.77
C ALA A 52 8.86 -7.16 -17.87
N TYR A 53 8.97 -6.61 -19.06
CA TYR A 53 9.57 -5.31 -19.31
C TYR A 53 8.45 -4.27 -19.46
N ASP A 54 8.55 -3.19 -18.70
CA ASP A 54 7.61 -2.07 -18.74
C ASP A 54 8.39 -0.77 -18.95
N LEU A 55 7.78 0.18 -19.65
CA LEU A 55 8.39 1.47 -19.89
C LEU A 55 8.17 2.37 -18.66
N PRO A 56 9.24 2.93 -18.07
CA PRO A 56 9.09 3.84 -16.95
C PRO A 56 8.37 5.12 -17.39
N SER A 57 7.61 5.71 -16.48
CA SER A 57 6.98 7.02 -16.71
C SER A 57 8.07 8.09 -16.90
N THR A 58 8.03 8.81 -18.01
CA THR A 58 9.03 9.82 -18.37
C THR A 58 8.69 11.21 -17.84
N SER A 59 7.49 11.41 -17.31
CA SER A 59 6.98 12.71 -16.87
C SER A 59 6.53 12.70 -15.42
N MET A 60 6.95 13.73 -14.65
CA MET A 60 6.47 13.97 -13.28
C MET A 60 4.95 14.08 -13.19
N GLN A 61 4.31 14.59 -14.24
CA GLN A 61 2.86 14.73 -14.28
C GLN A 61 2.16 13.37 -14.42
N GLN A 62 2.72 12.46 -15.22
CA GLN A 62 2.23 11.08 -15.33
C GLN A 62 2.39 10.35 -13.99
N GLU A 63 3.53 10.50 -13.34
CA GLU A 63 3.79 9.87 -12.04
C GLU A 63 2.83 10.38 -10.96
N LYS A 64 2.55 11.69 -10.93
CA LYS A 64 1.55 12.28 -10.04
C LYS A 64 0.16 11.70 -10.29
N ARG A 65 -0.28 11.63 -11.53
CA ARG A 65 -1.58 11.02 -11.91
C ARG A 65 -1.65 9.55 -11.49
N ARG A 66 -0.58 8.79 -11.71
CA ARG A 66 -0.46 7.40 -11.32
C ARG A 66 -0.59 7.23 -9.79
N LYS A 67 0.10 8.08 -9.00
CA LYS A 67 0.02 8.06 -7.54
C LYS A 67 -1.39 8.38 -7.04
N ILE A 68 -2.04 9.42 -7.59
CA ILE A 68 -3.42 9.78 -7.25
C ILE A 68 -4.37 8.63 -7.56
N ARG A 69 -4.27 8.05 -8.77
CA ARG A 69 -5.07 6.89 -9.17
C ARG A 69 -4.88 5.70 -8.23
N THR A 70 -3.63 5.38 -7.86
CA THR A 70 -3.32 4.28 -6.95
C THR A 70 -3.89 4.53 -5.55
N LEU A 71 -3.83 5.77 -5.03
CA LEU A 71 -4.43 6.12 -3.75
C LEU A 71 -5.95 5.98 -3.79
N ALA A 72 -6.62 6.55 -4.79
CA ALA A 72 -8.05 6.42 -4.99
C ALA A 72 -8.48 4.94 -5.11
N GLY A 73 -7.74 4.15 -5.89
CA GLY A 73 -7.98 2.73 -6.06
C GLY A 73 -7.82 1.92 -4.77
N ASN A 74 -6.92 2.30 -3.86
CA ASN A 74 -6.81 1.63 -2.56
C ASN A 74 -8.05 1.88 -1.68
N PHE A 75 -8.63 3.07 -1.70
CA PHE A 75 -9.90 3.35 -1.03
C PHE A 75 -11.05 2.55 -1.64
N GLN A 76 -11.15 2.56 -2.97
CA GLN A 76 -12.15 1.79 -3.69
C GLN A 76 -12.03 0.28 -3.39
N LEU A 77 -10.82 -0.25 -3.32
CA LEU A 77 -10.55 -1.66 -3.02
C LEU A 77 -11.12 -2.06 -1.65
N ILE A 78 -10.97 -1.20 -0.64
CA ILE A 78 -11.51 -1.43 0.70
C ILE A 78 -13.05 -1.42 0.67
N GLN A 79 -13.67 -0.54 -0.11
CA GLN A 79 -15.11 -0.48 -0.27
C GLN A 79 -15.67 -1.70 -1.02
N LEU A 80 -15.01 -2.13 -2.09
CA LEU A 80 -15.42 -3.27 -2.89
C LEU A 80 -15.23 -4.62 -2.18
N CYS A 81 -14.23 -4.70 -1.30
CA CYS A 81 -13.91 -5.94 -0.60
C CYS A 81 -13.53 -5.68 0.87
N PRO A 82 -14.50 -5.42 1.75
CA PRO A 82 -14.24 -5.15 3.18
C PRO A 82 -13.54 -6.29 3.90
N ALA A 83 -13.69 -7.53 3.41
CA ALA A 83 -13.00 -8.71 3.94
C ALA A 83 -11.46 -8.59 3.91
N LEU A 84 -10.91 -7.67 3.12
CA LEU A 84 -9.47 -7.41 3.09
C LEU A 84 -8.94 -6.78 4.39
N ILE A 85 -9.80 -6.06 5.14
CA ILE A 85 -9.46 -5.43 6.42
C ILE A 85 -9.77 -6.36 7.59
N ASP A 86 -10.46 -7.47 7.35
CA ASP A 86 -10.78 -8.43 8.40
C ASP A 86 -9.59 -9.36 8.66
N SER A 87 -8.99 -9.23 9.84
CA SER A 87 -7.84 -10.07 10.25
C SER A 87 -8.17 -11.55 10.37
N CYS A 88 -9.44 -11.90 10.61
CA CYS A 88 -9.88 -13.28 10.73
C CYS A 88 -10.07 -13.96 9.37
N ARG A 89 -10.41 -13.18 8.35
CA ARG A 89 -10.71 -13.68 7.00
C ARG A 89 -9.54 -13.58 6.04
N ASN A 90 -8.67 -12.60 6.24
CA ASN A 90 -7.56 -12.33 5.34
C ASN A 90 -6.24 -12.90 5.88
N PRO A 91 -5.74 -14.02 5.34
CA PRO A 91 -4.47 -14.59 5.78
C PRO A 91 -3.27 -13.68 5.47
N ALA A 92 -3.41 -12.71 4.58
CA ALA A 92 -2.41 -11.72 4.24
C ALA A 92 -2.66 -10.35 4.92
N PHE A 93 -3.53 -10.30 5.97
CA PHE A 93 -3.97 -9.07 6.61
C PHE A 93 -2.82 -8.16 7.05
N LEU A 94 -1.83 -8.70 7.79
CA LEU A 94 -0.72 -7.89 8.30
C LEU A 94 0.06 -7.19 7.17
N GLY A 95 0.32 -7.92 6.12
CA GLY A 95 0.98 -7.35 4.96
C GLY A 95 0.09 -6.34 4.23
N PHE A 96 -1.18 -6.65 4.01
CA PHE A 96 -2.13 -5.73 3.37
C PHE A 96 -2.28 -4.45 4.20
N PHE A 97 -2.48 -4.57 5.49
CA PHE A 97 -2.61 -3.43 6.40
C PHE A 97 -1.36 -2.56 6.40
N SER A 98 -0.18 -3.14 6.60
CA SER A 98 1.09 -2.43 6.64
C SER A 98 1.39 -1.70 5.32
N HIS A 99 1.30 -2.39 4.19
CA HIS A 99 1.73 -1.83 2.91
C HIS A 99 0.66 -1.02 2.17
N LYS A 100 -0.62 -1.22 2.47
CA LYS A 100 -1.71 -0.53 1.78
C LYS A 100 -2.42 0.47 2.70
N VAL A 101 -2.89 0.04 3.86
CA VAL A 101 -3.66 0.93 4.75
C VAL A 101 -2.73 1.96 5.41
N CYS A 102 -1.59 1.56 5.96
CA CYS A 102 -0.62 2.51 6.54
C CYS A 102 -0.10 3.51 5.50
N ARG A 103 0.04 3.09 4.24
CA ARG A 103 0.41 4.01 3.16
C ARG A 103 -0.63 5.09 2.90
N LEU A 104 -1.93 4.82 3.10
CA LEU A 104 -2.99 5.83 3.00
C LEU A 104 -2.89 6.88 4.10
N LEU A 105 -2.35 6.51 5.27
CA LEU A 105 -2.15 7.42 6.40
C LEU A 105 -0.89 8.27 6.26
N THR A 106 0.03 7.93 5.36
CA THR A 106 1.30 8.65 5.18
C THR A 106 1.12 10.16 4.91
N PRO A 107 0.23 10.61 4.01
CA PRO A 107 0.02 12.04 3.79
C PRO A 107 -0.47 12.77 5.05
N VAL A 108 -1.37 12.14 5.82
CA VAL A 108 -1.88 12.69 7.08
C VAL A 108 -0.77 12.78 8.12
N ALA A 109 0.04 11.73 8.25
CA ALA A 109 1.18 11.71 9.16
C ALA A 109 2.19 12.82 8.82
N LEU A 110 2.47 13.05 7.54
CA LEU A 110 3.35 14.14 7.09
C LEU A 110 2.77 15.51 7.44
N LEU A 111 1.46 15.73 7.24
CA LEU A 111 0.80 16.98 7.60
C LEU A 111 0.84 17.25 9.11
N VAL A 112 0.80 16.23 9.95
CA VAL A 112 0.94 16.35 11.41
C VAL A 112 2.39 16.55 11.82
N MET A 113 3.33 15.90 11.14
CA MET A 113 4.76 16.03 11.45
C MET A 113 5.31 17.43 11.15
N LEU A 114 4.88 18.07 10.07
CA LEU A 114 5.40 19.39 9.68
C LEU A 114 5.23 20.43 10.79
N PRO A 115 4.01 20.71 11.33
CA PRO A 115 3.84 21.67 12.40
C PRO A 115 4.51 21.22 13.71
N SER A 116 4.61 19.93 13.97
CA SER A 116 5.32 19.40 15.15
C SER A 116 6.82 19.71 15.07
N CYS A 117 7.41 19.58 13.91
CA CYS A 117 8.82 19.88 13.68
C CYS A 117 9.10 21.40 13.87
N GLU A 118 8.23 22.26 13.34
CA GLU A 118 8.34 23.72 13.54
C GLU A 118 8.20 24.10 15.03
N TYR A 119 7.25 23.48 15.74
CA TYR A 119 7.08 23.71 17.17
C TYR A 119 8.32 23.33 17.97
N TRP A 120 8.96 22.18 17.66
CA TRP A 120 10.18 21.75 18.33
C TRP A 120 11.38 22.65 18.00
N ARG A 121 11.47 23.13 16.76
CA ARG A 121 12.52 24.06 16.32
C ARG A 121 12.40 25.44 17.00
N ALA A 122 11.16 25.91 17.22
CA ALA A 122 10.91 27.18 17.88
C ALA A 122 11.10 27.13 19.41
N LYS A 123 11.18 25.94 20.01
CA LYS A 123 11.37 25.79 21.44
C LYS A 123 12.81 26.10 21.82
N PRO A 124 13.09 27.19 22.61
CA PRO A 124 14.45 27.50 23.01
C PRO A 124 15.03 26.32 23.78
N ALA A 125 16.22 25.89 23.41
CA ALA A 125 16.96 24.89 24.16
C ALA A 125 17.06 25.36 25.63
N LYS A 126 16.43 24.64 26.55
CA LYS A 126 16.67 24.88 27.98
C LYS A 126 18.16 24.69 28.18
N SER A 127 18.89 25.81 28.40
CA SER A 127 20.28 25.77 28.76
C SER A 127 20.45 24.87 29.96
N ALA A 128 21.05 23.70 29.76
CA ALA A 128 21.46 22.86 30.88
C ALA A 128 22.46 23.67 31.71
N PRO A 129 22.29 23.82 33.03
CA PRO A 129 23.28 24.49 33.84
C PRO A 129 24.58 23.69 33.76
N LEU A 130 25.63 24.30 33.23
CA LEU A 130 26.97 23.76 33.27
C LEU A 130 27.32 23.62 34.76
N ARG A 131 27.19 22.38 35.29
CA ARG A 131 27.83 22.07 36.59
C ARG A 131 29.31 22.21 36.39
N ALA A 132 29.84 23.34 36.94
CA ALA A 132 31.25 23.51 37.13
C ALA A 132 31.74 22.38 38.04
N TYR A 133 32.55 21.50 37.53
CA TYR A 133 33.40 20.63 38.34
C TYR A 133 34.61 21.52 38.75
N ALA A 134 34.58 22.00 39.99
CA ALA A 134 35.74 22.45 40.72
C ALA A 134 36.39 21.26 41.41
#